data_45882726ae0919f005a9b5f91cc03647
#
_entry.id   45882726ae0919f005a9b5f91cc03647
#
_cell.length_a   1.000
_cell.length_b   1.000
_cell.length_c   1.000
_cell.angle_alpha   90.00
_cell.angle_beta   90.00
_cell.angle_gamma   90.00
#
_symmetry.space_group_name_H-M   'P 1'
#
loop_
_entity.id
_entity.type
_entity.pdbx_description
1 polymer ?
#
loop_
_entity_poly.entity_id
_entity_poly.type
_entity_poly.pdbx_seq_one_letter_code
_entity_poly.pdbx_strand_id
1 'polypeptide(L)'
;EITTRLVGSEMCIRDRMMVDGRCLHGGLSDRIRGIVNVYSYCRTHCIPFRIHHVYPFNLTDYFEPAHIDWRIESEELSYNSNEAYPVVLQAVHLQQKLHSLYLRQTLKRHKGKQIHVYSNTVMNDKAFHDNFNHLFQPTPLLQQAIDAVPLKPHSGYVAMVFRFQQLLGDFKEGGFSTLEGAARQELIERCLQETDRLYRAHHHGKLLLVTSDSVSFLETISSRFNYVRIIPGKVVHMDFSTNETTGTYLKSFVDLFLLAGADKIYLLRTGKMYRSGFGKRAARLGNIPYEEVKF
;
A
#
# COMPACT_ATOMS: atom_id res chain seq x y z
N GLU A 1 -12.86 45.71 -21.58
CA GLU A 1 -11.96 44.84 -22.34
C GLU A 1 -10.68 44.62 -21.57
N ILE A 2 -10.64 43.58 -20.75
CA ILE A 2 -9.38 43.04 -20.24
C ILE A 2 -9.46 41.54 -20.55
N THR A 3 -9.07 41.21 -21.76
CA THR A 3 -8.70 39.85 -22.15
C THR A 3 -7.39 39.53 -21.41
N THR A 4 -7.50 39.09 -20.20
CA THR A 4 -6.37 38.61 -19.43
C THR A 4 -5.89 37.31 -20.05
N ARG A 5 -4.75 37.38 -20.68
CA ARG A 5 -3.89 36.27 -21.06
C ARG A 5 -3.67 35.33 -19.86
N LEU A 6 -4.52 34.36 -19.71
CA LEU A 6 -4.22 33.12 -18.99
C LEU A 6 -3.64 32.08 -19.94
N VAL A 7 -2.68 32.51 -20.76
CA VAL A 7 -1.88 31.64 -21.63
C VAL A 7 -0.47 31.66 -21.06
N GLY A 8 -0.21 30.85 -20.05
CA GLY A 8 1.12 30.76 -19.49
C GLY A 8 1.31 29.84 -18.30
N SER A 9 0.25 29.36 -17.64
CA SER A 9 0.37 28.49 -16.46
C SER A 9 0.08 27.00 -16.69
N GLU A 10 -0.47 26.62 -17.83
CA GLU A 10 -0.81 25.21 -18.14
C GLU A 10 0.39 24.36 -18.56
N MET A 11 1.54 24.95 -18.83
CA MET A 11 2.69 24.25 -19.40
C MET A 11 3.66 23.65 -18.36
N CYS A 12 3.29 23.57 -17.09
CA CYS A 12 4.22 23.16 -16.02
C CYS A 12 3.75 22.03 -15.11
N ILE A 13 2.82 21.18 -15.51
CA ILE A 13 2.57 19.93 -14.79
C ILE A 13 3.68 18.96 -15.18
N ARG A 14 4.73 18.87 -14.33
CA ARG A 14 5.99 18.20 -14.69
C ARG A 14 6.04 16.77 -14.23
N ASP A 15 5.57 16.46 -13.02
CA ASP A 15 5.75 15.14 -12.44
C ASP A 15 4.46 14.34 -12.46
N ARG A 16 4.53 13.18 -13.10
CA ARG A 16 3.46 12.20 -13.14
C ARG A 16 3.94 10.91 -12.49
N MET A 17 3.29 10.50 -11.42
CA MET A 17 3.49 9.16 -10.87
C MET A 17 2.80 8.15 -11.76
N MET A 18 3.57 7.20 -12.30
CA MET A 18 3.10 6.25 -13.30
C MET A 18 2.98 4.84 -12.71
N VAL A 19 1.81 4.22 -12.86
CA VAL A 19 1.56 2.80 -12.58
C VAL A 19 0.69 2.25 -13.72
N ASP A 20 1.31 1.96 -14.84
CA ASP A 20 0.67 1.61 -16.11
C ASP A 20 1.06 0.22 -16.65
N GLY A 21 1.64 -0.62 -15.82
CA GLY A 21 2.08 -1.98 -16.19
C GLY A 21 3.45 -2.07 -16.85
N ARG A 22 4.10 -0.96 -17.19
CA ARG A 22 5.45 -0.93 -17.82
C ARG A 22 6.57 -1.25 -16.85
N CYS A 23 6.29 -1.14 -15.54
CA CYS A 23 7.25 -1.40 -14.48
C CYS A 23 6.57 -2.13 -13.32
N LEU A 24 7.26 -3.09 -12.71
CA LEU A 24 6.77 -3.76 -11.50
C LEU A 24 6.86 -2.80 -10.30
N HIS A 25 5.78 -2.67 -9.56
CA HIS A 25 5.69 -1.80 -8.39
C HIS A 25 5.56 -2.53 -7.07
N GLY A 26 5.33 -3.83 -7.10
CA GLY A 26 5.02 -4.64 -5.92
C GLY A 26 3.53 -4.58 -5.52
N GLY A 27 3.25 -4.95 -4.29
CA GLY A 27 1.89 -4.93 -3.72
C GLY A 27 1.36 -3.52 -3.44
N LEU A 28 0.12 -3.44 -2.93
CA LEU A 28 -0.55 -2.17 -2.62
C LEU A 28 0.32 -1.25 -1.75
N SER A 29 0.94 -1.79 -0.70
CA SER A 29 1.77 -1.00 0.21
C SER A 29 2.98 -0.34 -0.47
N ASP A 30 3.55 -1.00 -1.47
CA ASP A 30 4.69 -0.50 -2.22
C ASP A 30 4.28 0.59 -3.21
N ARG A 31 3.14 0.41 -3.88
CA ARG A 31 2.53 1.39 -4.78
C ARG A 31 2.19 2.69 -4.05
N ILE A 32 1.44 2.60 -2.95
CA ILE A 32 1.08 3.76 -2.12
C ILE A 32 2.33 4.42 -1.54
N ARG A 33 3.32 3.63 -1.12
CA ARG A 33 4.62 4.16 -0.67
C ARG A 33 5.30 5.00 -1.73
N GLY A 34 5.40 4.49 -2.95
CA GLY A 34 5.99 5.21 -4.08
C GLY A 34 5.26 6.52 -4.36
N ILE A 35 3.94 6.46 -4.50
CA ILE A 35 3.08 7.62 -4.77
C ILE A 35 3.28 8.71 -3.71
N VAL A 36 3.08 8.37 -2.43
CA VAL A 36 3.14 9.33 -1.33
C VAL A 36 4.55 9.93 -1.15
N ASN A 37 5.61 9.15 -1.39
CA ASN A 37 6.98 9.65 -1.30
C ASN A 37 7.35 10.58 -2.47
N VAL A 38 6.94 10.28 -3.69
CA VAL A 38 7.12 11.20 -4.84
C VAL A 38 6.31 12.48 -4.61
N TYR A 39 5.07 12.34 -4.14
CA TYR A 39 4.25 13.50 -3.77
C TYR A 39 4.89 14.35 -2.67
N SER A 40 5.42 13.74 -1.62
CA SER A 40 6.13 14.45 -0.54
C SER A 40 7.28 15.31 -1.08
N TYR A 41 8.02 14.77 -2.05
CA TYR A 41 9.07 15.49 -2.74
C TYR A 41 8.49 16.67 -3.55
N CYS A 42 7.48 16.43 -4.37
CA CYS A 42 6.85 17.45 -5.21
C CYS A 42 6.25 18.58 -4.35
N ARG A 43 5.54 18.24 -3.28
CA ARG A 43 4.96 19.21 -2.34
C ARG A 43 6.01 20.11 -1.70
N THR A 44 7.13 19.51 -1.25
CA THR A 44 8.24 20.27 -0.62
C THR A 44 8.92 21.25 -1.60
N HIS A 45 8.90 20.94 -2.89
CA HIS A 45 9.56 21.75 -3.92
C HIS A 45 8.59 22.57 -4.78
N CYS A 46 7.29 22.63 -4.40
CA CYS A 46 6.23 23.32 -5.13
C CYS A 46 6.12 22.87 -6.59
N ILE A 47 6.25 21.55 -6.83
CA ILE A 47 6.15 20.94 -8.16
C ILE A 47 4.75 20.39 -8.33
N PRO A 48 4.01 20.77 -9.39
CA PRO A 48 2.72 20.18 -9.72
C PRO A 48 2.83 18.66 -9.89
N PHE A 49 1.86 17.91 -9.31
CA PHE A 49 1.89 16.46 -9.22
C PHE A 49 0.59 15.86 -9.73
N ARG A 50 0.68 14.80 -10.53
CA ARG A 50 -0.44 14.00 -11.03
C ARG A 50 -0.14 12.51 -10.88
N ILE A 51 -1.19 11.68 -10.88
CA ILE A 51 -1.08 10.23 -10.79
C ILE A 51 -1.81 9.58 -11.95
N HIS A 52 -1.09 8.79 -12.73
CA HIS A 52 -1.64 7.88 -13.72
C HIS A 52 -1.46 6.44 -13.21
N HIS A 53 -2.48 5.92 -12.54
CA HIS A 53 -2.48 4.56 -12.02
C HIS A 53 -3.67 3.79 -12.59
N VAL A 54 -3.40 3.00 -13.62
CA VAL A 54 -4.39 2.24 -14.39
C VAL A 54 -4.11 0.74 -14.41
N TYR A 55 -3.04 0.29 -13.76
CA TYR A 55 -2.67 -1.13 -13.74
C TYR A 55 -2.32 -1.60 -12.32
N PRO A 56 -2.84 -2.74 -11.86
CA PRO A 56 -3.82 -3.64 -12.51
C PRO A 56 -5.27 -3.18 -12.33
N PHE A 57 -5.49 -2.00 -11.74
CA PHE A 57 -6.78 -1.37 -11.51
C PHE A 57 -6.65 0.15 -11.63
N ASN A 58 -7.75 0.83 -11.84
CA ASN A 58 -7.79 2.29 -11.75
C ASN A 58 -7.80 2.73 -10.29
N LEU A 59 -6.86 3.61 -9.92
CA LEU A 59 -6.79 4.12 -8.54
C LEU A 59 -8.06 4.90 -8.14
N THR A 60 -8.71 5.51 -9.12
CA THR A 60 -9.98 6.23 -8.96
C THR A 60 -11.16 5.34 -8.60
N ASP A 61 -11.04 4.01 -8.73
CA ASP A 61 -12.05 3.08 -8.23
C ASP A 61 -12.09 3.05 -6.69
N TYR A 62 -10.98 3.40 -6.03
CA TYR A 62 -10.82 3.28 -4.57
C TYR A 62 -10.58 4.61 -3.88
N PHE A 63 -9.97 5.59 -4.57
CA PHE A 63 -9.65 6.91 -4.01
C PHE A 63 -10.18 8.04 -4.87
N GLU A 64 -10.65 9.07 -4.17
CA GLU A 64 -10.94 10.38 -4.73
C GLU A 64 -9.91 11.40 -4.27
N PRO A 65 -9.74 12.51 -5.02
CA PRO A 65 -8.94 13.64 -4.57
C PRO A 65 -9.46 14.22 -3.25
N ALA A 66 -8.54 14.43 -2.28
CA ALA A 66 -8.89 15.07 -1.01
C ALA A 66 -8.67 16.60 -1.08
N HIS A 67 -7.42 17.06 -1.10
CA HIS A 67 -7.08 18.48 -1.10
C HIS A 67 -6.49 18.96 -2.43
N ILE A 68 -5.99 18.07 -3.24
CA ILE A 68 -5.48 18.37 -4.59
C ILE A 68 -6.07 17.40 -5.60
N ASP A 69 -6.41 17.87 -6.76
CA ASP A 69 -6.76 16.99 -7.87
C ASP A 69 -5.49 16.43 -8.51
N TRP A 70 -5.23 15.16 -8.19
CA TRP A 70 -4.07 14.42 -8.69
C TRP A 70 -4.37 13.60 -9.94
N ARG A 71 -5.64 13.55 -10.40
CA ARG A 71 -6.05 12.78 -11.56
C ARG A 71 -5.45 13.33 -12.84
N ILE A 72 -5.19 12.47 -13.78
CA ILE A 72 -4.78 12.82 -15.15
C ILE A 72 -5.45 11.87 -16.11
N GLU A 73 -5.94 12.42 -17.23
CA GLU A 73 -6.50 11.64 -18.32
C GLU A 73 -5.37 11.10 -19.21
N SER A 74 -5.63 9.94 -19.85
CA SER A 74 -4.61 9.28 -20.67
C SER A 74 -4.20 10.14 -21.88
N GLU A 75 -5.10 10.96 -22.39
CA GLU A 75 -4.90 11.89 -23.52
C GLU A 75 -3.92 13.02 -23.18
N GLU A 76 -3.75 13.34 -21.89
CA GLU A 76 -2.78 14.34 -21.43
C GLU A 76 -1.35 13.80 -21.36
N LEU A 77 -1.17 12.47 -21.53
CA LEU A 77 0.12 11.82 -21.44
C LEU A 77 0.80 11.76 -22.80
N SER A 78 2.02 12.26 -22.87
CA SER A 78 2.88 12.03 -24.02
C SER A 78 3.93 10.96 -23.69
N TYR A 79 4.09 10.00 -24.59
CA TYR A 79 5.18 9.01 -24.54
C TYR A 79 6.27 9.30 -25.58
N ASN A 80 6.18 10.44 -26.27
CA ASN A 80 7.21 10.92 -27.16
C ASN A 80 8.45 11.35 -26.36
N SER A 81 9.61 10.83 -26.70
CA SER A 81 10.89 11.13 -26.01
C SER A 81 11.28 12.61 -26.06
N ASN A 82 10.75 13.39 -26.99
CA ASN A 82 10.94 14.84 -27.05
C ASN A 82 10.11 15.59 -26.00
N GLU A 83 8.98 15.02 -25.55
CA GLU A 83 7.99 15.64 -24.67
C GLU A 83 7.96 15.02 -23.28
N ALA A 84 8.39 13.78 -23.13
CA ALA A 84 8.38 13.05 -21.87
C ALA A 84 9.74 12.39 -21.56
N TYR A 85 10.01 12.15 -20.27
CA TYR A 85 11.18 11.48 -19.81
C TYR A 85 10.85 10.51 -18.65
N PRO A 86 11.14 9.19 -18.78
CA PRO A 86 10.88 8.22 -17.74
C PRO A 86 11.98 8.23 -16.66
N VAL A 87 11.56 8.08 -15.40
CA VAL A 87 12.43 7.97 -14.23
C VAL A 87 11.99 6.76 -13.41
N VAL A 88 12.89 5.81 -13.19
CA VAL A 88 12.62 4.62 -12.39
C VAL A 88 13.35 4.72 -11.06
N LEU A 89 12.58 4.75 -9.95
CA LEU A 89 13.05 4.84 -8.58
C LEU A 89 12.62 3.60 -7.80
N GLN A 90 13.40 2.54 -7.87
CA GLN A 90 13.11 1.30 -7.15
C GLN A 90 13.79 1.28 -5.77
N ALA A 91 13.14 0.60 -4.79
CA ALA A 91 13.64 0.48 -3.43
C ALA A 91 14.83 -0.48 -3.32
N VAL A 92 16.00 -0.05 -3.78
CA VAL A 92 17.27 -0.71 -3.51
C VAL A 92 17.96 0.00 -2.35
N HIS A 93 18.23 -0.70 -1.26
CA HIS A 93 18.60 -0.13 0.05
C HIS A 93 19.76 0.87 0.03
N LEU A 94 20.75 0.67 -0.81
CA LEU A 94 21.94 1.56 -0.91
C LEU A 94 21.67 2.88 -1.65
N GLN A 95 20.61 2.96 -2.45
CA GLN A 95 20.35 4.09 -3.34
C GLN A 95 19.24 5.04 -2.87
N GLN A 96 18.49 4.70 -1.83
CA GLN A 96 17.33 5.48 -1.38
C GLN A 96 17.66 6.95 -1.08
N LYS A 97 18.82 7.21 -0.46
CA LYS A 97 19.27 8.58 -0.15
C LYS A 97 19.60 9.41 -1.41
N LEU A 98 19.88 8.76 -2.53
CA LEU A 98 20.22 9.41 -3.78
C LEU A 98 19.01 9.68 -4.68
N HIS A 99 17.85 9.05 -4.41
CA HIS A 99 16.68 9.19 -5.26
C HIS A 99 16.16 10.63 -5.35
N SER A 100 16.14 11.36 -4.25
CA SER A 100 15.73 12.76 -4.25
C SER A 100 16.69 13.66 -5.03
N LEU A 101 17.99 13.37 -4.93
CA LEU A 101 19.01 14.09 -5.70
C LEU A 101 18.91 13.76 -7.20
N TYR A 102 18.72 12.49 -7.53
CA TYR A 102 18.55 12.04 -8.91
C TYR A 102 17.29 12.66 -9.55
N LEU A 103 16.16 12.63 -8.84
CA LEU A 103 14.91 13.26 -9.30
C LEU A 103 15.11 14.77 -9.51
N ARG A 104 15.77 15.45 -8.56
CA ARG A 104 16.11 16.88 -8.69
C ARG A 104 16.95 17.20 -9.91
N GLN A 105 17.98 16.39 -10.19
CA GLN A 105 18.85 16.59 -11.36
C GLN A 105 18.08 16.33 -12.65
N THR A 106 17.24 15.31 -12.70
CA THR A 106 16.41 14.97 -13.86
C THR A 106 15.44 16.12 -14.19
N LEU A 107 14.74 16.65 -13.20
CA LEU A 107 13.84 17.79 -13.36
C LEU A 107 14.55 19.04 -13.90
N LYS A 108 15.78 19.28 -13.47
CA LYS A 108 16.59 20.38 -13.99
C LYS A 108 17.04 20.18 -15.43
N ARG A 109 17.43 18.94 -15.80
CA ARG A 109 17.93 18.62 -17.16
C ARG A 109 16.83 18.59 -18.20
N HIS A 110 15.62 18.15 -17.80
CA HIS A 110 14.50 17.94 -18.70
C HIS A 110 13.38 18.97 -18.48
N LYS A 111 13.78 20.25 -18.32
CA LYS A 111 12.81 21.35 -18.24
C LYS A 111 11.88 21.38 -19.44
N GLY A 112 10.57 21.48 -19.21
CA GLY A 112 9.56 21.50 -20.25
C GLY A 112 9.04 20.13 -20.69
N LYS A 113 9.67 19.02 -20.23
CA LYS A 113 9.14 17.67 -20.47
C LYS A 113 8.25 17.19 -19.34
N GLN A 114 7.36 16.27 -19.65
CA GLN A 114 6.66 15.47 -18.65
C GLN A 114 7.66 14.49 -18.03
N ILE A 115 7.74 14.44 -16.71
CA ILE A 115 8.59 13.45 -16.02
C ILE A 115 7.70 12.31 -15.52
N HIS A 116 7.85 11.14 -16.12
CA HIS A 116 7.09 9.94 -15.80
C HIS A 116 7.85 9.13 -14.73
N VAL A 117 7.43 9.25 -13.48
CA VAL A 117 8.11 8.63 -12.34
C VAL A 117 7.47 7.27 -12.03
N TYR A 118 8.24 6.20 -12.14
CA TYR A 118 7.89 4.85 -11.72
C TYR A 118 8.59 4.57 -10.40
N SER A 119 7.85 4.49 -9.30
CA SER A 119 8.48 4.42 -7.98
C SER A 119 7.75 3.49 -7.03
N ASN A 120 8.54 2.74 -6.25
CA ASN A 120 8.10 2.06 -5.04
C ASN A 120 9.06 2.38 -3.86
N THR A 121 9.83 3.45 -3.95
CA THR A 121 10.88 3.80 -3.00
C THR A 121 10.37 4.62 -1.80
N VAL A 122 11.21 4.74 -0.78
CA VAL A 122 11.07 5.70 0.32
C VAL A 122 12.10 6.80 0.13
N MET A 123 11.66 8.04 0.07
CA MET A 123 12.53 9.22 0.12
C MET A 123 12.41 9.94 1.46
N ASN A 124 11.19 10.13 1.96
CA ASN A 124 10.90 10.72 3.26
C ASN A 124 9.56 10.22 3.82
N ASP A 125 9.62 9.35 4.82
CA ASP A 125 8.41 8.75 5.45
C ASP A 125 7.84 9.56 6.61
N LYS A 126 8.49 10.66 7.02
CA LYS A 126 8.07 11.41 8.23
C LYS A 126 6.69 12.03 8.10
N ALA A 127 6.36 12.54 6.92
CA ALA A 127 5.08 13.16 6.63
C ALA A 127 4.12 12.23 5.87
N PHE A 128 4.26 10.89 6.02
CA PHE A 128 3.49 9.94 5.23
C PHE A 128 1.99 10.07 5.50
N HIS A 129 1.58 10.11 6.77
CA HIS A 129 0.19 10.29 7.18
C HIS A 129 -0.44 11.55 6.54
N ASP A 130 0.21 12.71 6.75
CA ASP A 130 -0.31 13.99 6.27
C ASP A 130 -0.37 14.04 4.74
N ASN A 131 0.65 13.52 4.05
CA ASN A 131 0.68 13.51 2.60
C ASN A 131 -0.31 12.53 1.99
N PHE A 132 -0.56 11.37 2.62
CA PHE A 132 -1.59 10.45 2.19
C PHE A 132 -2.98 11.11 2.28
N ASN A 133 -3.32 11.67 3.44
CA ASN A 133 -4.61 12.33 3.67
C ASN A 133 -4.79 13.61 2.84
N HIS A 134 -3.70 14.25 2.42
CA HIS A 134 -3.76 15.37 1.50
C HIS A 134 -4.08 14.95 0.06
N LEU A 135 -3.62 13.76 -0.34
CA LEU A 135 -3.88 13.18 -1.66
C LEU A 135 -5.26 12.53 -1.74
N PHE A 136 -5.62 11.70 -0.77
CA PHE A 136 -6.65 10.68 -0.90
C PHE A 136 -7.74 10.75 0.15
N GLN A 137 -8.97 10.57 -0.32
CA GLN A 137 -10.10 10.13 0.47
C GLN A 137 -10.71 8.87 -0.16
N PRO A 138 -11.32 7.96 0.63
CA PRO A 138 -11.99 6.79 0.08
C PRO A 138 -13.13 7.18 -0.86
N THR A 139 -13.30 6.42 -1.96
CA THR A 139 -14.54 6.50 -2.75
C THR A 139 -15.73 5.96 -1.93
N PRO A 140 -16.97 6.26 -2.33
CA PRO A 140 -18.16 5.66 -1.71
C PRO A 140 -18.12 4.12 -1.69
N LEU A 141 -17.57 3.49 -2.74
CA LEU A 141 -17.39 2.04 -2.82
C LEU A 141 -16.47 1.52 -1.70
N LEU A 142 -15.30 2.13 -1.53
CA LEU A 142 -14.35 1.73 -0.50
C LEU A 142 -14.89 2.04 0.90
N GLN A 143 -15.52 3.20 1.10
CA GLN A 143 -16.09 3.57 2.39
C GLN A 143 -17.20 2.61 2.81
N GLN A 144 -18.13 2.25 1.90
CA GLN A 144 -19.16 1.26 2.17
C GLN A 144 -18.57 -0.11 2.55
N ALA A 145 -17.49 -0.54 1.86
CA ALA A 145 -16.82 -1.80 2.17
C ALA A 145 -16.14 -1.77 3.56
N ILE A 146 -15.55 -0.64 3.96
CA ILE A 146 -15.01 -0.45 5.31
C ILE A 146 -16.13 -0.49 6.35
N ASP A 147 -17.24 0.20 6.07
CA ASP A 147 -18.38 0.31 6.99
C ASP A 147 -19.15 -1.00 7.15
N ALA A 148 -19.09 -1.89 6.16
CA ALA A 148 -19.71 -3.22 6.21
C ALA A 148 -19.01 -4.18 7.18
N VAL A 149 -17.72 -3.93 7.53
CA VAL A 149 -17.02 -4.77 8.49
C VAL A 149 -17.49 -4.45 9.92
N PRO A 150 -17.81 -5.47 10.76
CA PRO A 150 -18.26 -5.24 12.13
C PRO A 150 -17.09 -4.88 13.07
N LEU A 151 -16.19 -4.03 12.59
CA LEU A 151 -15.04 -3.50 13.31
C LEU A 151 -14.77 -2.08 12.80
N LYS A 152 -15.01 -1.09 13.66
CA LYS A 152 -14.86 0.31 13.26
C LYS A 152 -13.42 0.78 13.48
N PRO A 153 -12.81 1.51 12.52
CA PRO A 153 -11.54 2.18 12.76
C PRO A 153 -11.59 3.01 14.05
N HIS A 154 -10.51 2.99 14.81
CA HIS A 154 -10.37 3.72 16.09
C HIS A 154 -11.34 3.31 17.20
N SER A 155 -11.93 2.10 17.14
CA SER A 155 -12.82 1.56 18.18
C SER A 155 -12.10 0.80 19.30
N GLY A 156 -10.80 0.93 19.42
CA GLY A 156 -10.02 0.35 20.53
C GLY A 156 -9.65 -1.12 20.33
N TYR A 157 -9.29 -1.53 19.14
CA TYR A 157 -8.78 -2.88 18.81
C TYR A 157 -7.29 -2.86 18.45
N VAL A 158 -6.67 -4.03 18.49
CA VAL A 158 -5.30 -4.24 18.04
C VAL A 158 -5.28 -5.09 16.76
N ALA A 159 -4.16 -5.07 16.04
CA ALA A 159 -4.06 -5.84 14.81
C ALA A 159 -2.79 -6.68 14.75
N MET A 160 -2.90 -7.86 14.16
CA MET A 160 -1.78 -8.77 13.87
C MET A 160 -1.77 -9.13 12.39
N VAL A 161 -0.59 -9.03 11.79
CA VAL A 161 -0.36 -9.29 10.36
C VAL A 161 0.54 -10.52 10.22
N PHE A 162 0.10 -11.47 9.39
CA PHE A 162 0.85 -12.67 9.03
C PHE A 162 1.07 -12.68 7.52
N ARG A 163 2.27 -13.00 7.06
CA ARG A 163 2.59 -13.13 5.64
C ARG A 163 3.31 -14.45 5.40
N PHE A 164 2.59 -15.42 4.90
CA PHE A 164 3.11 -16.77 4.62
C PHE A 164 3.68 -16.90 3.22
N GLN A 165 3.27 -16.03 2.28
CA GLN A 165 3.50 -16.22 0.86
C GLN A 165 2.95 -17.60 0.43
N GLN A 166 3.79 -18.44 -0.15
CA GLN A 166 3.39 -19.77 -0.62
C GLN A 166 3.48 -20.88 0.46
N LEU A 167 3.99 -20.56 1.67
CA LEU A 167 4.25 -21.58 2.70
C LEU A 167 3.03 -22.44 3.06
N LEU A 168 1.82 -21.86 3.09
CA LEU A 168 0.59 -22.58 3.41
C LEU A 168 -0.21 -23.03 2.17
N GLY A 169 0.28 -22.75 0.95
CA GLY A 169 -0.33 -23.19 -0.31
C GLY A 169 -1.49 -22.35 -0.82
N ASP A 170 -2.01 -21.41 -0.05
CA ASP A 170 -3.19 -20.60 -0.41
C ASP A 170 -2.87 -19.45 -1.36
N PHE A 171 -1.62 -19.00 -1.35
CA PHE A 171 -1.16 -17.86 -2.11
C PHE A 171 -0.07 -18.30 -3.10
N LYS A 172 -0.29 -18.06 -4.39
CA LYS A 172 0.68 -18.43 -5.43
C LYS A 172 1.58 -17.24 -5.75
N GLU A 173 2.80 -17.30 -5.29
CA GLU A 173 3.87 -16.36 -5.62
C GLU A 173 5.06 -17.22 -6.07
N GLY A 174 5.49 -17.10 -7.33
CA GLY A 174 6.48 -18.00 -7.91
C GLY A 174 7.80 -18.05 -7.13
N GLY A 175 8.42 -19.23 -7.06
CA GLY A 175 9.77 -19.42 -6.51
C GLY A 175 9.87 -19.74 -5.01
N PHE A 176 8.77 -19.87 -4.28
CA PHE A 176 8.78 -20.22 -2.85
C PHE A 176 8.33 -21.68 -2.62
N SER A 177 8.87 -22.31 -1.58
CA SER A 177 8.48 -23.67 -1.18
C SER A 177 7.18 -23.67 -0.38
N THR A 178 6.30 -24.64 -0.65
CA THR A 178 5.12 -24.94 0.16
C THR A 178 5.48 -25.93 1.25
N LEU A 179 4.93 -25.76 2.44
CA LEU A 179 4.99 -26.73 3.53
C LEU A 179 3.80 -27.69 3.43
N GLU A 180 4.05 -28.96 3.72
CA GLU A 180 3.03 -30.02 3.70
C GLU A 180 2.98 -30.77 5.04
N GLY A 181 1.90 -31.50 5.27
CA GLY A 181 1.73 -32.40 6.40
C GLY A 181 2.04 -31.77 7.76
N ALA A 182 2.88 -32.43 8.54
CA ALA A 182 3.21 -32.04 9.91
C ALA A 182 3.88 -30.65 9.99
N ALA A 183 4.77 -30.30 9.06
CA ALA A 183 5.46 -29.02 9.07
C ALA A 183 4.52 -27.84 8.85
N ARG A 184 3.50 -28.00 7.99
CA ARG A 184 2.46 -26.98 7.79
C ARG A 184 1.64 -26.78 9.06
N GLN A 185 1.22 -27.89 9.68
CA GLN A 185 0.42 -27.86 10.91
C GLN A 185 1.20 -27.26 12.08
N GLU A 186 2.48 -27.58 12.21
CA GLU A 186 3.36 -27.01 13.24
C GLU A 186 3.50 -25.49 13.09
N LEU A 187 3.69 -25.00 11.86
CA LEU A 187 3.77 -23.55 11.61
C LEU A 187 2.47 -22.84 12.02
N ILE A 188 1.31 -23.39 11.64
CA ILE A 188 0.01 -22.82 12.03
C ILE A 188 -0.12 -22.81 13.54
N GLU A 189 0.14 -23.91 14.24
CA GLU A 189 -0.03 -24.00 15.68
C GLU A 189 0.91 -23.05 16.43
N ARG A 190 2.15 -22.89 16.01
CA ARG A 190 3.07 -21.89 16.56
C ARG A 190 2.54 -20.46 16.40
N CYS A 191 1.96 -20.12 15.23
CA CYS A 191 1.34 -18.81 15.02
C CYS A 191 0.12 -18.60 15.93
N LEU A 192 -0.71 -19.61 16.14
CA LEU A 192 -1.86 -19.56 17.05
C LEU A 192 -1.43 -19.35 18.51
N GLN A 193 -0.43 -20.11 18.97
CA GLN A 193 0.11 -20.00 20.33
C GLN A 193 0.71 -18.62 20.60
N GLU A 194 1.49 -18.09 19.68
CA GLU A 194 2.08 -16.77 19.83
C GLU A 194 1.03 -15.65 19.80
N THR A 195 -0.01 -15.80 18.97
CA THR A 195 -1.15 -14.88 18.96
C THR A 195 -1.82 -14.83 20.32
N ASP A 196 -2.18 -15.98 20.89
CA ASP A 196 -2.85 -16.07 22.20
C ASP A 196 -1.95 -15.55 23.32
N ARG A 197 -0.66 -15.87 23.28
CA ARG A 197 0.33 -15.39 24.24
C ARG A 197 0.40 -13.87 24.29
N LEU A 198 0.57 -13.23 23.14
CA LEU A 198 0.63 -11.75 23.04
C LEU A 198 -0.70 -11.10 23.41
N TYR A 199 -1.82 -11.69 22.95
CA TYR A 199 -3.13 -11.17 23.26
C TYR A 199 -3.39 -11.17 24.77
N ARG A 200 -3.16 -12.30 25.45
CA ARG A 200 -3.36 -12.41 26.91
C ARG A 200 -2.43 -11.52 27.71
N ALA A 201 -1.19 -11.36 27.26
CA ALA A 201 -0.20 -10.56 27.98
C ALA A 201 -0.48 -9.05 27.92
N HIS A 202 -1.04 -8.55 26.80
CA HIS A 202 -1.06 -7.10 26.54
C HIS A 202 -2.42 -6.54 26.11
N HIS A 203 -3.37 -7.37 25.66
CA HIS A 203 -4.56 -6.90 24.96
C HIS A 203 -5.86 -7.58 25.40
N HIS A 204 -5.82 -8.27 26.53
CA HIS A 204 -7.00 -8.97 27.07
C HIS A 204 -8.22 -8.03 27.17
N GLY A 205 -9.34 -8.49 26.64
CA GLY A 205 -10.60 -7.71 26.62
C GLY A 205 -10.80 -6.82 25.37
N LYS A 206 -9.79 -6.66 24.50
CA LYS A 206 -9.92 -5.97 23.21
C LYS A 206 -10.30 -6.94 22.08
N LEU A 207 -10.83 -6.42 20.99
CA LEU A 207 -10.90 -7.19 19.75
C LEU A 207 -9.53 -7.24 19.07
N LEU A 208 -9.26 -8.32 18.36
CA LEU A 208 -8.03 -8.53 17.61
C LEU A 208 -8.36 -8.69 16.12
N LEU A 209 -7.94 -7.72 15.29
CA LEU A 209 -7.98 -7.88 13.84
C LEU A 209 -6.78 -8.71 13.38
N VAL A 210 -7.04 -9.79 12.65
CA VAL A 210 -5.98 -10.59 12.02
C VAL A 210 -6.09 -10.49 10.51
N THR A 211 -4.98 -10.13 9.87
CA THR A 211 -4.86 -10.12 8.41
C THR A 211 -3.76 -11.06 7.94
N SER A 212 -4.01 -11.76 6.83
CA SER A 212 -3.07 -12.70 6.23
C SER A 212 -3.32 -12.86 4.74
N ASP A 213 -2.33 -13.38 4.02
CA ASP A 213 -2.44 -13.87 2.66
C ASP A 213 -2.92 -15.33 2.57
N SER A 214 -3.08 -16.02 3.70
CA SER A 214 -3.61 -17.37 3.78
C SER A 214 -5.04 -17.37 4.29
N VAL A 215 -5.98 -17.76 3.43
CA VAL A 215 -7.41 -17.88 3.79
C VAL A 215 -7.61 -18.99 4.81
N SER A 216 -6.98 -20.13 4.61
CA SER A 216 -7.09 -21.29 5.52
C SER A 216 -6.57 -20.97 6.93
N PHE A 217 -5.50 -20.15 7.05
CA PHE A 217 -5.04 -19.66 8.34
C PHE A 217 -6.04 -18.70 9.00
N LEU A 218 -6.62 -17.78 8.22
CA LEU A 218 -7.63 -16.83 8.75
C LEU A 218 -8.86 -17.57 9.28
N GLU A 219 -9.35 -18.58 8.57
CA GLU A 219 -10.46 -19.43 9.02
C GLU A 219 -10.10 -20.19 10.30
N THR A 220 -8.90 -20.77 10.35
CA THR A 220 -8.42 -21.52 11.53
C THR A 220 -8.33 -20.61 12.76
N ILE A 221 -7.72 -19.45 12.66
CA ILE A 221 -7.54 -18.56 13.81
C ILE A 221 -8.85 -17.94 14.28
N SER A 222 -9.76 -17.60 13.37
CA SER A 222 -11.06 -17.03 13.73
C SER A 222 -12.00 -18.07 14.38
N SER A 223 -11.91 -19.34 13.99
CA SER A 223 -12.65 -20.41 14.67
C SER A 223 -12.06 -20.78 16.03
N ARG A 224 -10.76 -20.59 16.21
CA ARG A 224 -10.06 -20.93 17.46
C ARG A 224 -10.28 -19.88 18.58
N PHE A 225 -10.37 -18.60 18.23
CA PHE A 225 -10.41 -17.51 19.20
C PHE A 225 -11.59 -16.56 18.96
N ASN A 226 -12.50 -16.47 19.92
CA ASN A 226 -13.71 -15.63 19.85
C ASN A 226 -13.45 -14.12 19.82
N TYR A 227 -12.28 -13.69 20.28
CA TYR A 227 -11.83 -12.30 20.25
C TYR A 227 -11.22 -11.88 18.90
N VAL A 228 -10.95 -12.83 17.98
CA VAL A 228 -10.40 -12.56 16.66
C VAL A 228 -11.49 -12.10 15.69
N ARG A 229 -11.14 -11.12 14.89
CA ARG A 229 -11.91 -10.66 13.72
C ARG A 229 -11.04 -10.76 12.49
N ILE A 230 -11.62 -11.23 11.40
CA ILE A 230 -10.99 -11.32 10.09
C ILE A 230 -11.83 -10.58 9.06
N ILE A 231 -11.20 -10.14 7.98
CA ILE A 231 -11.89 -9.59 6.82
C ILE A 231 -11.98 -10.70 5.78
N PRO A 232 -13.17 -11.12 5.38
CA PRO A 232 -13.32 -12.19 4.40
C PRO A 232 -12.80 -11.77 3.03
N GLY A 233 -12.42 -12.77 2.22
CA GLY A 233 -11.95 -12.58 0.86
C GLY A 233 -10.49 -12.97 0.67
N LYS A 234 -10.10 -13.12 -0.60
CA LYS A 234 -8.76 -13.55 -1.02
C LYS A 234 -7.86 -12.34 -1.27
N VAL A 235 -6.62 -12.41 -0.80
CA VAL A 235 -5.57 -11.47 -1.17
C VAL A 235 -4.89 -11.94 -2.46
N VAL A 236 -4.65 -11.02 -3.40
CA VAL A 236 -3.94 -11.29 -4.65
C VAL A 236 -2.68 -10.44 -4.76
N HIS A 237 -1.70 -10.94 -5.52
CA HIS A 237 -0.48 -10.17 -5.79
C HIS A 237 -0.69 -9.26 -7.00
N MET A 238 -0.62 -7.95 -6.78
CA MET A 238 -1.00 -6.95 -7.79
C MET A 238 -0.12 -6.92 -9.04
N ASP A 239 1.13 -7.38 -8.97
CA ASP A 239 1.99 -7.45 -10.16
C ASP A 239 1.72 -8.70 -11.04
N PHE A 240 1.07 -9.74 -10.47
CA PHE A 240 0.87 -11.03 -11.14
C PHE A 240 -0.60 -11.39 -11.36
N SER A 241 -1.53 -10.54 -10.94
CA SER A 241 -2.98 -10.76 -11.05
C SER A 241 -3.58 -9.73 -11.99
N THR A 242 -3.67 -10.09 -13.28
CA THR A 242 -4.01 -9.14 -14.35
C THR A 242 -5.47 -9.14 -14.78
N ASN A 243 -6.24 -10.16 -14.37
CA ASN A 243 -7.63 -10.36 -14.81
C ASN A 243 -8.62 -10.42 -13.63
N GLU A 244 -8.28 -9.75 -12.54
CA GLU A 244 -9.13 -9.73 -11.35
C GLU A 244 -10.16 -8.60 -11.41
N THR A 245 -11.28 -8.80 -10.72
CA THR A 245 -12.33 -7.79 -10.63
C THR A 245 -11.95 -6.69 -9.61
N THR A 246 -12.59 -5.53 -9.71
CA THR A 246 -12.48 -4.45 -8.70
C THR A 246 -12.72 -4.98 -7.28
N GLY A 247 -13.67 -5.90 -7.09
CA GLY A 247 -13.95 -6.52 -5.79
C GLY A 247 -12.76 -7.28 -5.19
N THR A 248 -11.92 -7.89 -6.02
CA THR A 248 -10.74 -8.65 -5.54
C THR A 248 -9.67 -7.74 -4.92
N TYR A 249 -9.42 -6.59 -5.52
CA TYR A 249 -8.45 -5.64 -4.98
C TYR A 249 -9.01 -4.86 -3.77
N LEU A 250 -10.35 -4.66 -3.72
CA LEU A 250 -11.05 -3.93 -2.67
C LEU A 250 -10.67 -4.43 -1.27
N LYS A 251 -10.56 -5.76 -1.08
CA LYS A 251 -10.14 -6.33 0.20
C LYS A 251 -8.80 -5.77 0.69
N SER A 252 -7.82 -5.60 -0.19
CA SER A 252 -6.51 -5.07 0.22
C SER A 252 -6.58 -3.62 0.72
N PHE A 253 -7.50 -2.83 0.15
CA PHE A 253 -7.74 -1.47 0.62
C PHE A 253 -8.49 -1.46 1.96
N VAL A 254 -9.50 -2.31 2.13
CA VAL A 254 -10.22 -2.47 3.41
C VAL A 254 -9.26 -2.93 4.50
N ASP A 255 -8.41 -3.93 4.23
CA ASP A 255 -7.35 -4.38 5.16
C ASP A 255 -6.44 -3.21 5.56
N LEU A 256 -6.02 -2.38 4.60
CA LEU A 256 -5.13 -1.24 4.85
C LEU A 256 -5.78 -0.22 5.82
N PHE A 257 -7.03 0.15 5.58
CA PHE A 257 -7.73 1.14 6.41
C PHE A 257 -8.08 0.60 7.80
N LEU A 258 -8.53 -0.64 7.90
CA LEU A 258 -8.80 -1.25 9.20
C LEU A 258 -7.52 -1.48 10.01
N LEU A 259 -6.42 -1.87 9.37
CA LEU A 259 -5.12 -1.90 10.04
C LEU A 259 -4.70 -0.50 10.53
N ALA A 260 -4.87 0.53 9.69
CA ALA A 260 -4.51 1.91 10.06
C ALA A 260 -5.38 2.47 11.20
N GLY A 261 -6.60 1.97 11.38
CA GLY A 261 -7.51 2.34 12.46
C GLY A 261 -7.33 1.56 13.77
N ALA A 262 -6.34 0.67 13.87
CA ALA A 262 -6.02 -0.07 15.09
C ALA A 262 -5.25 0.79 16.11
N ASP A 263 -5.26 0.39 17.39
CA ASP A 263 -4.42 1.02 18.43
C ASP A 263 -2.94 0.72 18.23
N LYS A 264 -2.64 -0.48 17.75
CA LYS A 264 -1.28 -0.97 17.49
C LYS A 264 -1.32 -2.11 16.47
N ILE A 265 -0.28 -2.21 15.65
CA ILE A 265 -0.09 -3.30 14.69
C ILE A 265 1.16 -4.11 15.05
N TYR A 266 1.01 -5.43 15.04
CA TYR A 266 2.11 -6.38 15.12
C TYR A 266 2.30 -7.10 13.80
N LEU A 267 3.55 -7.23 13.34
CA LEU A 267 3.93 -8.22 12.34
C LEU A 267 4.50 -9.44 13.05
N LEU A 268 3.78 -10.56 13.02
CA LEU A 268 4.23 -11.81 13.61
C LEU A 268 4.88 -12.69 12.54
N ARG A 269 6.06 -13.19 12.83
CA ARG A 269 6.75 -14.09 11.92
C ARG A 269 7.71 -15.07 12.58
N THR A 270 7.80 -16.24 12.02
CA THR A 270 8.74 -17.29 12.43
C THR A 270 9.31 -18.01 11.21
N GLY A 271 10.50 -18.59 11.34
CA GLY A 271 11.12 -19.37 10.28
C GLY A 271 11.24 -18.62 8.96
N LYS A 272 10.65 -19.20 7.89
CA LYS A 272 10.70 -18.68 6.52
C LYS A 272 9.58 -17.69 6.19
N MET A 273 8.74 -17.30 7.13
CA MET A 273 7.67 -16.31 6.89
C MET A 273 8.24 -14.99 6.38
N TYR A 274 7.53 -14.38 5.46
CA TYR A 274 7.99 -13.16 4.78
C TYR A 274 7.86 -11.91 5.67
N ARG A 275 8.85 -11.05 5.62
CA ARG A 275 8.83 -9.74 6.29
C ARG A 275 8.00 -8.73 5.50
N SER A 276 6.67 -8.78 5.66
CA SER A 276 5.76 -7.89 4.96
C SER A 276 5.91 -6.43 5.38
N GLY A 277 5.94 -5.52 4.40
CA GLY A 277 5.87 -4.08 4.62
C GLY A 277 4.45 -3.56 4.84
N PHE A 278 3.41 -4.39 4.63
CA PHE A 278 2.02 -3.96 4.60
C PHE A 278 1.54 -3.38 5.95
N GLY A 279 1.72 -4.12 7.04
CA GLY A 279 1.36 -3.64 8.38
C GLY A 279 2.14 -2.39 8.81
N LYS A 280 3.44 -2.31 8.46
CA LYS A 280 4.22 -1.10 8.70
C LYS A 280 3.67 0.11 7.92
N ARG A 281 3.20 -0.09 6.69
CA ARG A 281 2.61 0.97 5.88
C ARG A 281 1.26 1.43 6.44
N ALA A 282 0.42 0.48 6.85
CA ALA A 282 -0.83 0.79 7.55
C ALA A 282 -0.58 1.58 8.85
N ALA A 283 0.43 1.21 9.63
CA ALA A 283 0.80 1.94 10.85
C ALA A 283 1.26 3.38 10.54
N ARG A 284 2.01 3.58 9.45
CA ARG A 284 2.37 4.93 8.99
C ARG A 284 1.17 5.73 8.52
N LEU A 285 0.20 5.07 7.87
CA LEU A 285 -1.05 5.69 7.46
C LEU A 285 -1.88 6.13 8.68
N GLY A 286 -2.05 5.27 9.67
CA GLY A 286 -2.80 5.57 10.90
C GLY A 286 -2.04 6.41 11.92
N ASN A 287 -0.74 6.67 11.70
CA ASN A 287 0.16 7.28 12.68
C ASN A 287 0.15 6.57 14.04
N ILE A 288 0.16 5.23 14.01
CA ILE A 288 0.03 4.34 15.18
C ILE A 288 1.29 3.50 15.41
N PRO A 289 1.48 2.93 16.61
CA PRO A 289 2.60 2.06 16.93
C PRO A 289 2.64 0.79 16.06
N TYR A 290 3.84 0.38 15.69
CA TYR A 290 4.13 -0.84 14.94
C TYR A 290 5.27 -1.61 15.58
N GLU A 291 5.10 -2.92 15.72
CA GLU A 291 6.12 -3.81 16.27
C GLU A 291 6.26 -5.08 15.42
N GLU A 292 7.51 -5.52 15.20
CA GLU A 292 7.81 -6.82 14.59
C GLU A 292 8.17 -7.82 15.69
N VAL A 293 7.40 -8.89 15.79
CA VAL A 293 7.61 -9.99 16.74
C VAL A 293 8.12 -11.21 15.98
N LYS A 294 9.29 -11.70 16.40
CA LYS A 294 9.88 -12.95 15.91
C LYS A 294 9.81 -13.98 17.01
N PHE A 295 9.37 -15.20 16.69
CA PHE A 295 9.16 -16.29 17.66
C PHE A 295 9.54 -17.67 17.09
#